data_9554b27f1b9e3605ecc2aaa645d912af
#
_entry.id   9554b27f1b9e3605ecc2aaa645d912af
#
_cell.length_a   1.000
_cell.length_b   1.000
_cell.length_c   1.000
_cell.angle_alpha   90.00
_cell.angle_beta   90.00
_cell.angle_gamma   90.00
#
_symmetry.space_group_name_H-M   'P 1'
#
loop_
_entity.id
_entity.type
_entity.pdbx_description
1 polymer ?
#
loop_
_entity_poly.entity_id
_entity_poly.type
_entity_poly.pdbx_seq_one_letter_code
_entity_poly.pdbx_strand_id
1 'polypeptide(L)'
;MPKVSPGTANRKKWARKLKFTREGKYFLGITLGVGLAAINTGNNPLYLLLGMLLSLIIVSGVMSELSLRTLTVRRRLPPRAQVGRAHLVEIEVFNPKDRVPSYAIEVEDLRAGQPADKRCFFLKVSPNSTQVAAYRRTPQRRGIEHHSGFRVATRFPFGLFEKSRELDVEEDLVVYPGVDSVTLPRRGQGRVSSDTGPLGRGQGEEVYSVRPLRDGDDPRDVYWRKSTLPGQLIMRERARETRHDVELSLVDRQPDTETPGAPSLATVEEFERRIREIASFAVAHVKRDDRVTIVTTSGRRVVGDRTCGLDPVLRFLALIELQNCPEPVAGMPTPTHPDAEQTA
;
A
#
# COMPACT_ATOMS: atom_id res chain seq x y z
N MET A 1 21.01 -13.25 -7.19
CA MET A 1 20.71 -12.65 -5.87
C MET A 1 21.47 -11.34 -5.75
N PRO A 2 20.83 -10.17 -5.81
CA PRO A 2 21.50 -8.89 -5.61
C PRO A 2 21.74 -8.67 -4.11
N LYS A 3 22.98 -8.42 -3.76
CA LYS A 3 23.41 -7.98 -2.42
C LYS A 3 22.86 -6.57 -2.18
N VAL A 4 21.88 -6.47 -1.29
CA VAL A 4 21.44 -5.18 -0.75
C VAL A 4 22.54 -4.70 0.19
N SER A 5 23.22 -3.61 -0.18
CA SER A 5 24.15 -2.89 0.68
C SER A 5 23.40 -2.31 1.89
N PRO A 6 23.94 -2.43 3.12
CA PRO A 6 23.33 -1.79 4.28
C PRO A 6 23.52 -0.28 4.15
N GLY A 7 22.43 0.43 3.86
CA GLY A 7 22.40 1.88 3.90
C GLY A 7 22.88 2.38 5.25
N THR A 8 23.85 3.27 5.23
CA THR A 8 24.41 4.00 6.37
C THR A 8 23.30 4.78 7.06
N ALA A 9 22.71 4.18 8.10
CA ALA A 9 21.74 4.83 8.96
C ALA A 9 22.42 6.02 9.65
N ASN A 10 22.05 7.21 9.24
CA ASN A 10 22.41 8.47 9.89
C ASN A 10 21.91 8.41 11.33
N ARG A 11 22.83 8.27 12.29
CA ARG A 11 22.55 8.20 13.73
C ARG A 11 22.10 9.58 14.24
N LYS A 12 20.88 9.99 13.90
CA LYS A 12 20.21 11.09 14.60
C LYS A 12 20.05 10.69 16.08
N LYS A 13 20.52 11.52 17.00
CA LYS A 13 20.41 11.30 18.44
C LYS A 13 18.93 11.17 18.81
N TRP A 14 18.51 9.98 19.15
CA TRP A 14 17.17 9.55 19.48
C TRP A 14 16.66 10.27 20.72
N ALA A 15 15.58 10.98 20.63
CA ALA A 15 14.90 11.59 21.77
C ALA A 15 14.29 10.50 22.62
N ARG A 16 14.96 10.16 23.72
CA ARG A 16 14.39 9.30 24.76
C ARG A 16 13.37 10.12 25.54
N LYS A 17 12.13 9.64 25.60
CA LYS A 17 11.07 10.30 26.36
C LYS A 17 10.77 9.43 27.59
N LEU A 18 10.85 10.03 28.76
CA LEU A 18 10.43 9.45 30.02
C LEU A 18 9.14 10.15 30.44
N LYS A 19 8.09 9.37 30.64
CA LYS A 19 6.82 9.87 31.18
C LYS A 19 6.50 9.12 32.46
N PHE A 20 6.09 9.85 33.50
CA PHE A 20 5.50 9.25 34.69
C PHE A 20 4.10 8.78 34.37
N THR A 21 3.81 7.53 34.72
CA THR A 21 2.44 7.00 34.69
C THR A 21 1.59 7.61 35.78
N ARG A 22 0.28 7.41 35.76
CA ARG A 22 -0.59 7.86 36.84
C ARG A 22 -0.22 7.14 38.14
N GLU A 23 -0.01 5.84 38.06
CA GLU A 23 0.40 4.97 39.15
C GLU A 23 1.78 5.38 39.72
N GLY A 24 2.71 5.73 38.83
CA GLY A 24 4.03 6.21 39.20
C GLY A 24 3.98 7.54 39.99
N LYS A 25 3.08 8.45 39.63
CA LYS A 25 2.89 9.71 40.37
C LYS A 25 2.34 9.46 41.79
N TYR A 26 1.34 8.58 41.91
CA TYR A 26 0.80 8.19 43.24
C TYR A 26 1.87 7.51 44.08
N PHE A 27 2.62 6.58 43.49
CA PHE A 27 3.71 5.89 44.18
C PHE A 27 4.77 6.87 44.71
N LEU A 28 5.15 7.84 43.87
CA LEU A 28 6.10 8.88 44.25
C LEU A 28 5.55 9.74 45.40
N GLY A 29 4.26 10.10 45.35
CA GLY A 29 3.58 10.85 46.44
C GLY A 29 3.57 10.09 47.75
N ILE A 30 3.25 8.79 47.71
CA ILE A 30 3.30 7.90 48.89
C ILE A 30 4.73 7.82 49.45
N THR A 31 5.73 7.62 48.57
CA THR A 31 7.12 7.55 49.00
C THR A 31 7.57 8.83 49.68
N LEU A 32 7.17 9.99 49.17
CA LEU A 32 7.46 11.28 49.78
C LEU A 32 6.76 11.45 51.13
N GLY A 33 5.49 11.05 51.21
CA GLY A 33 4.73 11.07 52.46
C GLY A 33 5.37 10.20 53.56
N VAL A 34 5.77 8.97 53.23
CA VAL A 34 6.50 8.07 54.14
C VAL A 34 7.83 8.68 54.56
N GLY A 35 8.55 9.34 53.65
CA GLY A 35 9.80 10.01 53.94
C GLY A 35 9.63 11.15 54.97
N LEU A 36 8.63 11.99 54.77
CA LEU A 36 8.28 13.07 55.74
C LEU A 36 7.86 12.52 57.09
N ALA A 37 7.05 11.47 57.13
CA ALA A 37 6.65 10.81 58.34
C ALA A 37 7.85 10.17 59.08
N ALA A 38 8.78 9.53 58.36
CA ALA A 38 9.98 8.93 58.91
C ALA A 38 10.89 9.96 59.60
N ILE A 39 11.06 11.12 58.95
CA ILE A 39 11.87 12.23 59.51
C ILE A 39 11.20 12.82 60.77
N ASN A 40 9.86 13.04 60.71
CA ASN A 40 9.16 13.66 61.80
C ASN A 40 9.01 12.77 63.06
N THR A 41 8.86 11.44 62.85
CA THR A 41 8.65 10.49 63.94
C THR A 41 9.93 9.86 64.45
N GLY A 42 11.04 9.90 63.69
CA GLY A 42 12.29 9.23 64.04
C GLY A 42 12.20 7.70 64.14
N ASN A 43 11.16 7.10 63.54
CA ASN A 43 10.86 5.68 63.66
C ASN A 43 11.68 4.83 62.66
N ASN A 44 12.52 3.92 63.15
CA ASN A 44 13.38 3.06 62.36
C ASN A 44 12.64 2.20 61.29
N PRO A 45 11.49 1.56 61.56
CA PRO A 45 10.69 0.87 60.58
C PRO A 45 10.28 1.74 59.38
N LEU A 46 9.97 3.04 59.59
CA LEU A 46 9.61 3.95 58.51
C LEU A 46 10.81 4.27 57.57
N TYR A 47 12.02 4.38 58.14
CA TYR A 47 13.23 4.53 57.31
C TYR A 47 13.51 3.28 56.50
N LEU A 48 13.29 2.09 57.05
CA LEU A 48 13.42 0.84 56.30
C LEU A 48 12.41 0.77 55.16
N LEU A 49 11.15 1.12 55.42
CA LEU A 49 10.10 1.17 54.40
C LEU A 49 10.45 2.19 53.31
N LEU A 50 10.92 3.38 53.68
CA LEU A 50 11.39 4.39 52.71
C LEU A 50 12.51 3.84 51.83
N GLY A 51 13.51 3.18 52.41
CA GLY A 51 14.61 2.55 51.67
C GLY A 51 14.13 1.51 50.68
N MET A 52 13.12 0.69 51.07
CA MET A 52 12.50 -0.28 50.14
C MET A 52 11.78 0.42 48.98
N LEU A 53 10.98 1.46 49.25
CA LEU A 53 10.27 2.21 48.20
C LEU A 53 11.25 2.91 47.24
N LEU A 54 12.30 3.53 47.74
CA LEU A 54 13.34 4.15 46.89
C LEU A 54 14.09 3.11 46.05
N SER A 55 14.46 1.96 46.66
CA SER A 55 15.09 0.86 45.92
C SER A 55 14.21 0.39 44.75
N LEU A 56 12.91 0.28 44.95
CA LEU A 56 11.96 -0.15 43.92
C LEU A 56 11.89 0.87 42.77
N ILE A 57 11.96 2.17 43.05
CA ILE A 57 12.04 3.21 42.00
C ILE A 57 13.33 3.06 41.19
N ILE A 58 14.48 2.88 41.85
CA ILE A 58 15.78 2.72 41.18
C ILE A 58 15.77 1.47 40.30
N VAL A 59 15.35 0.33 40.84
CA VAL A 59 15.27 -0.95 40.11
C VAL A 59 14.34 -0.80 38.92
N SER A 60 13.16 -0.18 39.06
CA SER A 60 12.24 0.09 37.97
C SER A 60 12.89 0.91 36.85
N GLY A 61 13.63 1.97 37.22
CA GLY A 61 14.34 2.81 36.27
C GLY A 61 15.40 2.06 35.48
N VAL A 62 16.21 1.22 36.15
CA VAL A 62 17.27 0.42 35.54
C VAL A 62 16.67 -0.68 34.64
N MET A 63 15.69 -1.41 35.15
CA MET A 63 15.06 -2.52 34.41
C MET A 63 14.37 -2.05 33.12
N SER A 64 13.68 -0.91 33.16
CA SER A 64 13.07 -0.34 31.96
C SER A 64 14.11 0.10 30.93
N GLU A 65 15.26 0.63 31.36
CA GLU A 65 16.36 0.97 30.43
C GLU A 65 16.97 -0.28 29.78
N LEU A 66 17.21 -1.32 30.57
CA LEU A 66 17.73 -2.59 30.07
C LEU A 66 16.77 -3.26 29.09
N SER A 67 15.47 -3.14 29.29
CA SER A 67 14.46 -3.71 28.38
C SER A 67 14.45 -3.01 27.01
N LEU A 68 14.60 -1.68 26.95
CA LEU A 68 14.59 -0.92 25.71
C LEU A 68 15.93 -0.86 24.99
N ARG A 69 17.02 -1.10 25.70
CA ARG A 69 18.36 -0.95 25.15
C ARG A 69 18.57 -1.89 23.96
N THR A 70 19.16 -1.37 22.87
CA THR A 70 19.64 -2.11 21.69
C THR A 70 18.59 -2.88 20.88
N LEU A 71 17.29 -2.80 21.18
CA LEU A 71 16.26 -3.44 20.37
C LEU A 71 16.28 -2.91 18.93
N THR A 72 16.14 -3.82 17.97
CA THR A 72 15.97 -3.50 16.55
C THR A 72 14.57 -3.89 16.13
N VAL A 73 13.92 -2.99 15.43
CA VAL A 73 12.55 -3.22 14.89
C VAL A 73 12.59 -3.12 13.39
N ARG A 74 11.93 -4.06 12.72
CA ARG A 74 11.76 -4.08 11.26
C ARG A 74 10.29 -4.24 10.95
N ARG A 75 9.89 -3.70 9.82
CA ARG A 75 8.56 -3.86 9.25
C ARG A 75 8.64 -4.81 8.07
N ARG A 76 7.64 -5.67 7.94
CA ARG A 76 7.38 -6.41 6.71
C ARG A 76 6.04 -5.98 6.15
N LEU A 77 6.10 -5.21 5.09
CA LEU A 77 4.96 -4.78 4.33
C LEU A 77 4.60 -5.83 3.28
N PRO A 78 3.32 -5.99 2.94
CA PRO A 78 2.95 -6.77 1.79
C PRO A 78 3.45 -6.08 0.51
N PRO A 79 3.76 -6.83 -0.56
CA PRO A 79 4.22 -6.24 -1.82
C PRO A 79 3.16 -5.36 -2.47
N ARG A 80 1.90 -5.53 -2.10
CA ARG A 80 0.75 -4.81 -2.65
C ARG A 80 -0.31 -4.61 -1.57
N ALA A 81 -0.83 -3.40 -1.49
CA ALA A 81 -2.01 -3.06 -0.70
C ALA A 81 -3.08 -2.47 -1.62
N GLN A 82 -4.34 -2.57 -1.25
CA GLN A 82 -5.47 -2.09 -2.03
C GLN A 82 -6.47 -1.36 -1.14
N VAL A 83 -7.00 -0.25 -1.62
CA VAL A 83 -8.04 0.52 -0.91
C VAL A 83 -9.24 -0.38 -0.59
N GLY A 84 -9.71 -0.30 0.63
CA GLY A 84 -10.86 -1.06 1.12
C GLY A 84 -10.58 -2.53 1.44
N ARG A 85 -9.39 -3.05 1.14
CA ARG A 85 -9.00 -4.42 1.49
C ARG A 85 -8.03 -4.45 2.65
N ALA A 86 -8.36 -5.27 3.64
CA ALA A 86 -7.49 -5.46 4.78
C ALA A 86 -6.24 -6.25 4.40
N HIS A 87 -5.07 -5.75 4.80
CA HIS A 87 -3.79 -6.44 4.68
C HIS A 87 -3.13 -6.56 6.05
N LEU A 88 -2.15 -7.45 6.16
CA LEU A 88 -1.36 -7.65 7.36
C LEU A 88 -0.05 -6.86 7.23
N VAL A 89 0.28 -6.16 8.31
CA VAL A 89 1.60 -5.55 8.52
C VAL A 89 2.26 -6.30 9.65
N GLU A 90 3.42 -6.89 9.37
CA GLU A 90 4.19 -7.63 10.37
C GLU A 90 5.27 -6.72 10.95
N ILE A 91 5.40 -6.74 12.27
CA ILE A 91 6.46 -6.05 13.00
C ILE A 91 7.35 -7.10 13.64
N GLU A 92 8.62 -7.09 13.27
CA GLU A 92 9.65 -7.94 13.82
C GLU A 92 10.47 -7.16 14.84
N VAL A 93 10.56 -7.69 16.06
CA VAL A 93 11.41 -7.14 17.12
C VAL A 93 12.54 -8.12 17.39
N PHE A 94 13.75 -7.70 17.13
CA PHE A 94 14.96 -8.48 17.40
C PHE A 94 15.68 -7.94 18.62
N ASN A 95 16.03 -8.83 19.55
CA ASN A 95 16.81 -8.51 20.74
C ASN A 95 18.27 -9.02 20.58
N PRO A 96 19.23 -8.16 20.24
CA PRO A 96 20.62 -8.56 20.03
C PRO A 96 21.41 -8.77 21.32
N LYS A 97 20.78 -8.67 22.50
CA LYS A 97 21.46 -8.89 23.77
C LYS A 97 21.73 -10.39 24.00
N ASP A 98 22.88 -10.74 24.55
CA ASP A 98 23.26 -12.13 24.73
C ASP A 98 22.58 -12.80 25.93
N ARG A 99 22.35 -12.06 27.03
CA ARG A 99 21.87 -12.62 28.30
C ARG A 99 20.61 -11.99 28.85
N VAL A 100 20.27 -10.75 28.41
CA VAL A 100 19.18 -9.98 29.01
C VAL A 100 17.97 -10.00 28.11
N PRO A 101 16.85 -10.60 28.54
CA PRO A 101 15.60 -10.52 27.81
C PRO A 101 15.01 -9.11 27.90
N SER A 102 14.16 -8.76 26.94
CA SER A 102 13.34 -7.55 26.95
C SER A 102 11.92 -7.90 27.30
N TYR A 103 11.31 -7.15 28.21
CA TYR A 103 9.95 -7.41 28.69
C TYR A 103 9.02 -6.25 28.42
N ALA A 104 7.73 -6.59 28.21
CA ALA A 104 6.60 -5.66 28.05
C ALA A 104 6.89 -4.56 27.04
N ILE A 105 7.33 -4.95 25.85
CA ILE A 105 7.66 -4.03 24.75
C ILE A 105 6.40 -3.71 23.96
N GLU A 106 6.04 -2.44 23.90
CA GLU A 106 5.00 -1.90 23.03
C GLU A 106 5.65 -1.24 21.82
N VAL A 107 5.21 -1.60 20.63
CA VAL A 107 5.69 -1.01 19.36
C VAL A 107 4.51 -0.37 18.64
N GLU A 108 4.59 0.93 18.41
CA GLU A 108 3.67 1.70 17.58
C GLU A 108 4.31 1.97 16.23
N ASP A 109 3.56 1.74 15.16
CA ASP A 109 3.98 2.08 13.79
C ASP A 109 3.61 3.53 13.50
N LEU A 110 4.63 4.36 13.21
CA LEU A 110 4.48 5.78 12.95
C LEU A 110 4.39 6.05 11.45
N ARG A 111 3.40 6.86 11.06
CA ARG A 111 3.17 7.27 9.68
C ARG A 111 3.17 8.77 9.55
N ALA A 112 3.64 9.26 8.41
CA ALA A 112 3.64 10.68 8.13
C ALA A 112 2.20 11.25 8.13
N GLY A 113 1.96 12.25 8.96
CA GLY A 113 0.69 12.97 9.03
C GLY A 113 -0.51 12.23 9.61
N GLN A 114 -0.32 11.03 10.18
CA GLN A 114 -1.41 10.27 10.79
C GLN A 114 -1.06 9.85 12.22
N PRO A 115 -2.06 9.81 13.14
CA PRO A 115 -1.82 9.27 14.47
C PRO A 115 -1.48 7.77 14.41
N ALA A 116 -0.71 7.30 15.40
CA ALA A 116 -0.41 5.88 15.54
C ALA A 116 -1.70 5.09 15.74
N ASP A 117 -1.97 4.16 14.81
CA ASP A 117 -3.26 3.48 14.73
C ASP A 117 -3.36 2.28 15.67
N LYS A 118 -2.26 1.54 15.81
CA LYS A 118 -2.23 0.28 16.57
C LYS A 118 -0.90 0.07 17.26
N ARG A 119 -0.97 -0.59 18.40
CA ARG A 119 0.17 -1.00 19.20
C ARG A 119 0.31 -2.51 19.12
N CYS A 120 1.50 -2.97 18.81
CA CYS A 120 1.86 -4.37 18.95
C CYS A 120 2.53 -4.56 20.30
N PHE A 121 2.09 -5.55 21.06
CA PHE A 121 2.61 -5.86 22.40
C PHE A 121 3.40 -7.17 22.38
N PHE A 122 4.61 -7.11 22.92
CA PHE A 122 5.52 -8.25 23.07
C PHE A 122 5.79 -8.45 24.57
N LEU A 123 5.25 -9.53 25.12
CA LEU A 123 5.41 -9.81 26.55
C LEU A 123 6.87 -10.04 26.92
N LYS A 124 7.58 -10.82 26.11
CA LYS A 124 9.00 -11.18 26.31
C LYS A 124 9.67 -11.37 24.97
N VAL A 125 10.81 -10.72 24.75
CA VAL A 125 11.72 -11.00 23.64
C VAL A 125 13.00 -11.58 24.21
N SER A 126 13.22 -12.87 24.00
CA SER A 126 14.37 -13.59 24.53
C SER A 126 15.70 -13.05 23.96
N PRO A 127 16.84 -13.28 24.63
CA PRO A 127 18.14 -12.93 24.08
C PRO A 127 18.36 -13.60 22.71
N ASN A 128 19.05 -12.89 21.80
CA ASN A 128 19.36 -13.37 20.45
C ASN A 128 18.19 -13.95 19.67
N SER A 129 16.97 -13.43 19.91
CA SER A 129 15.76 -13.94 19.25
C SER A 129 14.94 -12.82 18.63
N THR A 130 14.16 -13.22 17.62
CA THR A 130 13.17 -12.37 16.96
C THR A 130 11.78 -12.79 17.38
N GLN A 131 10.94 -11.83 17.71
CA GLN A 131 9.51 -12.01 17.89
C GLN A 131 8.77 -11.23 16.81
N VAL A 132 7.69 -11.82 16.29
CA VAL A 132 6.87 -11.23 15.23
C VAL A 132 5.46 -11.02 15.76
N ALA A 133 4.94 -9.85 15.53
CA ALA A 133 3.53 -9.55 15.74
C ALA A 133 2.96 -8.94 14.47
N ALA A 134 1.71 -9.25 14.15
CA ALA A 134 1.04 -8.72 12.99
C ALA A 134 -0.21 -7.95 13.39
N TYR A 135 -0.48 -6.86 12.70
CA TYR A 135 -1.74 -6.16 12.82
C TYR A 135 -2.40 -6.00 11.45
N ARG A 136 -3.74 -6.00 11.47
CA ARG A 136 -4.54 -5.83 10.26
C ARG A 136 -4.83 -4.37 10.03
N ARG A 137 -4.67 -3.94 8.78
CA ARG A 137 -4.94 -2.58 8.34
C ARG A 137 -5.74 -2.56 7.05
N THR A 138 -6.62 -1.57 6.92
CA THR A 138 -7.40 -1.30 5.71
C THR A 138 -7.10 0.12 5.24
N PRO A 139 -6.39 0.31 4.12
CA PRO A 139 -6.12 1.62 3.59
C PRO A 139 -7.40 2.30 3.11
N GLN A 140 -7.54 3.59 3.35
CA GLN A 140 -8.70 4.39 2.94
C GLN A 140 -8.45 5.15 1.64
N ARG A 141 -7.20 5.44 1.32
CA ARG A 141 -6.80 6.22 0.14
C ARG A 141 -5.73 5.46 -0.64
N ARG A 142 -5.75 5.62 -1.96
CA ARG A 142 -4.67 5.12 -2.82
C ARG A 142 -3.48 6.08 -2.78
N GLY A 143 -2.35 5.64 -3.31
CA GLY A 143 -1.14 6.45 -3.39
C GLY A 143 0.03 5.83 -2.64
N ILE A 144 1.02 6.64 -2.34
CA ILE A 144 2.16 6.23 -1.54
C ILE A 144 1.84 6.51 -0.07
N GLU A 145 1.89 5.47 0.73
CA GLU A 145 1.78 5.59 2.17
C GLU A 145 3.19 5.57 2.78
N HIS A 146 3.58 6.72 3.34
CA HIS A 146 4.88 6.90 3.97
C HIS A 146 4.86 6.47 5.43
N HIS A 147 5.62 5.46 5.76
CA HIS A 147 5.90 5.05 7.13
C HIS A 147 7.18 5.72 7.60
N SER A 148 7.10 6.52 8.66
CA SER A 148 8.25 7.30 9.16
C SER A 148 9.11 6.52 10.15
N GLY A 149 8.57 5.51 10.83
CA GLY A 149 9.33 4.73 11.79
C GLY A 149 8.49 4.05 12.85
N PHE A 150 9.12 3.80 14.00
CA PHE A 150 8.47 3.14 15.12
C PHE A 150 8.68 3.92 16.40
N ARG A 151 7.68 3.90 17.28
CA ARG A 151 7.84 4.23 18.68
C ARG A 151 7.84 2.95 19.48
N VAL A 152 8.96 2.68 20.16
CA VAL A 152 9.12 1.53 21.06
C VAL A 152 9.04 2.02 22.49
N ALA A 153 8.14 1.46 23.28
CA ALA A 153 7.91 1.85 24.66
C ALA A 153 7.93 0.63 25.58
N THR A 154 8.20 0.85 26.85
CA THR A 154 8.02 -0.15 27.91
C THR A 154 7.57 0.50 29.19
N ARG A 155 6.78 -0.23 29.98
CA ARG A 155 6.37 0.11 31.34
C ARG A 155 6.88 -0.90 32.38
N PHE A 156 7.78 -1.78 31.96
CA PHE A 156 8.35 -2.81 32.82
C PHE A 156 9.29 -2.20 33.86
N PRO A 157 9.37 -2.75 35.11
CA PRO A 157 8.59 -3.87 35.64
C PRO A 157 7.26 -3.47 36.30
N PHE A 158 7.17 -2.33 36.97
CA PHE A 158 6.07 -1.97 37.88
C PHE A 158 5.12 -0.93 37.31
N GLY A 159 5.32 -0.53 36.03
CA GLY A 159 4.48 0.49 35.43
C GLY A 159 4.67 1.92 35.99
N LEU A 160 5.68 2.18 36.80
CA LEU A 160 5.92 3.49 37.40
C LEU A 160 6.33 4.53 36.36
N PHE A 161 7.09 4.09 35.37
CA PHE A 161 7.60 4.91 34.26
C PHE A 161 7.24 4.28 32.93
N GLU A 162 6.87 5.13 31.98
CA GLU A 162 6.84 4.78 30.58
C GLU A 162 8.07 5.38 29.90
N LYS A 163 8.98 4.53 29.51
CA LYS A 163 10.11 4.94 28.67
C LYS A 163 9.80 4.63 27.22
N SER A 164 10.00 5.59 26.35
CA SER A 164 9.82 5.42 24.91
C SER A 164 11.02 5.93 24.13
N ARG A 165 11.22 5.31 22.98
CA ARG A 165 12.26 5.63 22.01
C ARG A 165 11.66 5.57 20.61
N GLU A 166 11.96 6.54 19.78
CA GLU A 166 11.55 6.58 18.38
C GLU A 166 12.67 6.01 17.53
N LEU A 167 12.34 5.20 16.53
CA LEU A 167 13.22 4.59 15.56
C LEU A 167 12.80 5.07 14.17
N ASP A 168 13.69 5.81 13.46
CA ASP A 168 13.43 6.23 12.08
C ASP A 168 13.74 5.05 11.15
N VAL A 169 12.69 4.45 10.63
CA VAL A 169 12.74 3.39 9.62
C VAL A 169 11.71 3.77 8.57
N GLU A 170 12.18 4.53 7.60
CA GLU A 170 11.35 5.01 6.52
C GLU A 170 11.13 3.89 5.51
N GLU A 171 9.87 3.66 5.17
CA GLU A 171 9.43 2.70 4.16
C GLU A 171 8.18 3.21 3.49
N ASP A 172 8.08 2.95 2.19
CA ASP A 172 6.96 3.36 1.36
C ASP A 172 6.14 2.14 0.94
N LEU A 173 4.83 2.25 1.08
CA LEU A 173 3.88 1.25 0.60
C LEU A 173 3.00 1.87 -0.48
N VAL A 174 3.01 1.27 -1.68
CA VAL A 174 2.09 1.68 -2.74
C VAL A 174 0.73 1.02 -2.50
N VAL A 175 -0.28 1.85 -2.34
CA VAL A 175 -1.68 1.45 -2.17
C VAL A 175 -2.40 1.60 -3.50
N TYR A 176 -2.85 0.50 -4.06
CA TYR A 176 -3.60 0.46 -5.32
C TYR A 176 -5.06 0.91 -5.13
N PRO A 177 -5.70 1.41 -6.19
CA PRO A 177 -7.11 1.76 -6.14
C PRO A 177 -7.99 0.55 -5.81
N GLY A 178 -9.17 0.81 -5.27
CA GLY A 178 -10.19 -0.21 -5.07
C GLY A 178 -10.61 -0.80 -6.41
N VAL A 179 -10.88 -2.11 -6.42
CA VAL A 179 -11.37 -2.83 -7.60
C VAL A 179 -12.64 -3.55 -7.22
N ASP A 180 -13.70 -3.21 -7.93
CA ASP A 180 -15.01 -3.87 -7.80
C ASP A 180 -15.16 -4.96 -8.86
N SER A 181 -16.03 -5.92 -8.62
CA SER A 181 -16.36 -6.94 -9.62
C SER A 181 -17.26 -6.35 -10.69
N VAL A 182 -16.76 -6.27 -11.92
CA VAL A 182 -17.51 -5.79 -13.08
C VAL A 182 -17.80 -6.96 -14.00
N THR A 183 -19.05 -7.11 -14.42
CA THR A 183 -19.47 -8.08 -15.44
C THR A 183 -19.37 -7.43 -16.81
N LEU A 184 -18.42 -7.89 -17.62
CA LEU A 184 -18.28 -7.43 -18.99
C LEU A 184 -19.32 -8.11 -19.89
N PRO A 185 -19.87 -7.40 -20.90
CA PRO A 185 -20.77 -8.01 -21.88
C PRO A 185 -20.07 -9.16 -22.62
N ARG A 186 -20.85 -10.17 -23.02
CA ARG A 186 -20.32 -11.30 -23.77
C ARG A 186 -19.74 -10.83 -25.11
N ARG A 187 -18.59 -11.40 -25.51
CA ARG A 187 -18.02 -11.18 -26.84
C ARG A 187 -19.08 -11.55 -27.88
N GLY A 188 -19.45 -10.64 -28.77
CA GLY A 188 -20.44 -10.86 -29.83
C GLY A 188 -21.77 -10.15 -29.67
N GLN A 189 -22.06 -9.46 -28.55
CA GLN A 189 -23.32 -8.67 -28.40
C GLN A 189 -23.13 -7.15 -28.59
N GLY A 190 -21.92 -6.68 -28.85
CA GLY A 190 -21.68 -5.28 -29.20
C GLY A 190 -21.70 -5.13 -30.73
N ARG A 191 -22.30 -4.04 -31.24
CA ARG A 191 -22.16 -3.59 -32.62
C ARG A 191 -20.65 -3.65 -32.95
N VAL A 192 -20.28 -4.55 -33.85
CA VAL A 192 -18.98 -4.58 -34.49
C VAL A 192 -18.84 -3.23 -35.17
N SER A 193 -18.05 -2.31 -34.61
CA SER A 193 -17.58 -1.17 -35.40
C SER A 193 -16.79 -1.78 -36.58
N SER A 194 -17.18 -1.44 -37.76
CA SER A 194 -16.84 -2.03 -39.04
C SER A 194 -15.36 -1.90 -39.47
N ASP A 195 -14.45 -1.74 -38.51
CA ASP A 195 -13.01 -1.58 -38.78
C ASP A 195 -12.16 -2.82 -38.45
N THR A 196 -12.80 -3.91 -38.00
CA THR A 196 -12.13 -5.20 -37.86
C THR A 196 -12.29 -5.94 -39.20
N GLY A 197 -11.23 -5.97 -39.96
CA GLY A 197 -11.13 -6.78 -41.17
C GLY A 197 -11.50 -8.24 -40.90
N PRO A 198 -11.80 -9.05 -41.95
CA PRO A 198 -12.34 -10.39 -41.81
C PRO A 198 -11.50 -11.21 -40.85
N LEU A 199 -12.18 -11.99 -39.96
CA LEU A 199 -11.55 -12.95 -39.05
C LEU A 199 -10.46 -13.72 -39.79
N GLY A 200 -9.18 -13.32 -39.60
CA GLY A 200 -8.06 -13.92 -40.30
C GLY A 200 -7.78 -15.31 -39.74
N ARG A 201 -7.31 -16.20 -40.62
CA ARG A 201 -6.76 -17.50 -40.25
C ARG A 201 -5.61 -17.31 -39.29
N GLY A 202 -5.59 -18.08 -38.17
CA GLY A 202 -4.57 -17.99 -37.13
C GLY A 202 -4.33 -19.30 -36.42
N GLN A 203 -3.54 -19.26 -35.36
CA GLN A 203 -3.16 -20.43 -34.55
C GLN A 203 -3.99 -20.56 -33.24
N GLY A 204 -5.22 -20.02 -33.20
CA GLY A 204 -6.08 -20.11 -32.02
C GLY A 204 -6.62 -21.53 -31.72
N GLU A 205 -7.18 -21.74 -30.55
CA GLU A 205 -7.72 -23.06 -30.16
C GLU A 205 -9.10 -23.36 -30.79
N GLU A 206 -9.87 -22.33 -31.14
CA GLU A 206 -11.21 -22.49 -31.74
C GLU A 206 -11.12 -22.81 -33.22
N VAL A 207 -11.91 -23.80 -33.66
CA VAL A 207 -12.04 -24.18 -35.07
C VAL A 207 -13.01 -23.21 -35.74
N TYR A 208 -12.47 -22.41 -36.66
CA TYR A 208 -13.24 -21.44 -37.44
C TYR A 208 -13.97 -22.10 -38.61
N SER A 209 -13.28 -22.95 -39.38
CA SER A 209 -13.86 -23.67 -40.51
C SER A 209 -13.09 -24.97 -40.78
N VAL A 210 -13.67 -25.80 -41.66
CA VAL A 210 -13.03 -27.02 -42.13
C VAL A 210 -12.96 -26.94 -43.65
N ARG A 211 -11.82 -27.27 -44.23
CA ARG A 211 -11.61 -27.30 -45.69
C ARG A 211 -10.76 -28.50 -46.14
N PRO A 212 -10.77 -28.84 -47.41
CA PRO A 212 -9.83 -29.84 -47.96
C PRO A 212 -8.37 -29.43 -47.72
N LEU A 213 -7.51 -30.41 -47.43
CA LEU A 213 -6.07 -30.21 -47.31
C LEU A 213 -5.49 -29.72 -48.64
N ARG A 214 -4.57 -28.76 -48.55
CA ARG A 214 -3.79 -28.23 -49.70
C ARG A 214 -2.31 -28.48 -49.48
N ASP A 215 -1.56 -28.51 -50.57
CA ASP A 215 -0.10 -28.64 -50.51
C ASP A 215 0.50 -27.45 -49.73
N GLY A 216 1.32 -27.76 -48.72
CA GLY A 216 1.92 -26.77 -47.84
C GLY A 216 1.22 -26.57 -46.49
N ASP A 217 0.11 -27.27 -46.24
CA ASP A 217 -0.59 -27.22 -44.95
C ASP A 217 0.13 -28.11 -43.89
N ASP A 218 0.04 -27.72 -42.61
CA ASP A 218 0.64 -28.48 -41.50
C ASP A 218 -0.19 -29.78 -41.21
N PRO A 219 0.42 -30.95 -41.28
CA PRO A 219 -0.26 -32.23 -41.00
C PRO A 219 -0.86 -32.32 -39.59
N ARG A 220 -0.41 -31.49 -38.64
CA ARG A 220 -0.93 -31.46 -37.25
C ARG A 220 -2.37 -30.95 -37.15
N ASP A 221 -2.81 -30.17 -38.12
CA ASP A 221 -4.16 -29.59 -38.13
C ASP A 221 -5.17 -30.41 -38.93
N VAL A 222 -4.80 -31.63 -39.39
CA VAL A 222 -5.71 -32.55 -40.04
C VAL A 222 -6.79 -33.06 -39.08
N TYR A 223 -8.04 -32.95 -39.50
CA TYR A 223 -9.20 -33.43 -38.72
C TYR A 223 -9.48 -34.91 -39.04
N TRP A 224 -8.72 -35.81 -38.45
CA TRP A 224 -8.79 -37.25 -38.67
C TRP A 224 -10.19 -37.84 -38.51
N ARG A 225 -10.99 -37.31 -37.57
CA ARG A 225 -12.34 -37.80 -37.27
C ARG A 225 -13.35 -37.56 -38.39
N LYS A 226 -13.15 -36.58 -39.25
CA LYS A 226 -13.99 -36.27 -40.43
C LYS A 226 -13.33 -36.66 -41.75
N SER A 227 -12.09 -37.05 -41.77
CA SER A 227 -11.35 -37.53 -42.94
C SER A 227 -11.62 -38.97 -43.20
N THR A 228 -12.90 -39.35 -43.40
CA THR A 228 -13.35 -40.73 -43.54
C THR A 228 -13.32 -41.26 -44.96
N LEU A 229 -13.20 -40.44 -45.98
CA LEU A 229 -13.12 -40.84 -47.38
C LEU A 229 -11.66 -40.95 -47.85
N PRO A 230 -11.27 -42.04 -48.50
CA PRO A 230 -9.90 -42.22 -49.02
C PRO A 230 -9.60 -41.07 -50.03
N GLY A 231 -8.55 -40.32 -49.71
CA GLY A 231 -8.05 -39.24 -50.59
C GLY A 231 -8.57 -37.83 -50.27
N GLN A 232 -9.50 -37.68 -49.36
CA GLN A 232 -9.95 -36.33 -48.93
C GLN A 232 -9.60 -36.08 -47.45
N LEU A 233 -8.41 -35.58 -47.25
CA LEU A 233 -8.02 -35.09 -45.92
C LEU A 233 -8.65 -33.70 -45.66
N ILE A 234 -9.28 -33.57 -44.52
CA ILE A 234 -9.95 -32.34 -44.08
C ILE A 234 -9.06 -31.68 -43.03
N MET A 235 -8.77 -30.40 -43.22
CA MET A 235 -8.02 -29.56 -42.30
C MET A 235 -8.93 -28.68 -41.49
N ARG A 236 -8.58 -28.47 -40.20
CA ARG A 236 -9.20 -27.47 -39.37
C ARG A 236 -8.52 -26.13 -39.56
N GLU A 237 -9.28 -25.15 -39.97
CA GLU A 237 -8.83 -23.77 -39.93
C GLU A 237 -9.15 -23.23 -38.53
N ARG A 238 -8.11 -22.80 -37.80
CA ARG A 238 -8.27 -22.22 -36.48
C ARG A 238 -8.55 -20.75 -36.62
N ALA A 239 -9.40 -20.23 -35.73
CA ALA A 239 -9.61 -18.79 -35.63
C ALA A 239 -8.33 -18.11 -35.12
N ARG A 240 -8.05 -16.93 -35.62
CA ARG A 240 -7.01 -16.11 -35.03
C ARG A 240 -7.55 -15.63 -33.68
N GLU A 241 -6.85 -15.90 -32.59
CA GLU A 241 -7.12 -15.23 -31.31
C GLU A 241 -6.87 -13.75 -31.49
N THR A 242 -7.93 -13.02 -31.76
CA THR A 242 -7.87 -11.56 -31.83
C THR A 242 -7.95 -11.05 -30.41
N ARG A 243 -6.81 -10.66 -29.86
CA ARG A 243 -6.81 -9.88 -28.62
C ARG A 243 -7.52 -8.58 -28.92
N HIS A 244 -8.52 -8.25 -28.11
CA HIS A 244 -9.19 -6.98 -28.24
C HIS A 244 -8.37 -5.90 -27.53
N ASP A 245 -8.07 -4.84 -28.27
CA ASP A 245 -7.47 -3.64 -27.70
C ASP A 245 -8.61 -2.76 -27.17
N VAL A 246 -8.56 -2.46 -25.87
CA VAL A 246 -9.54 -1.63 -25.19
C VAL A 246 -8.84 -0.38 -24.70
N GLU A 247 -9.32 0.78 -25.13
CA GLU A 247 -8.82 2.07 -24.68
C GLU A 247 -9.78 2.63 -23.61
N LEU A 248 -9.22 2.96 -22.44
CA LEU A 248 -9.93 3.59 -21.33
C LEU A 248 -9.39 5.00 -21.13
N SER A 249 -10.25 5.99 -21.26
CA SER A 249 -9.89 7.40 -21.07
C SER A 249 -10.09 7.84 -19.64
N LEU A 250 -9.09 8.54 -19.07
CA LEU A 250 -9.15 9.15 -17.76
C LEU A 250 -8.93 10.66 -17.86
N VAL A 251 -9.89 11.42 -17.37
CA VAL A 251 -9.75 12.87 -17.22
C VAL A 251 -8.96 13.15 -15.95
N ASP A 252 -7.72 13.63 -16.10
CA ASP A 252 -6.79 13.94 -15.02
C ASP A 252 -6.57 15.45 -14.83
N ARG A 253 -7.36 16.29 -15.51
CA ARG A 253 -7.36 17.75 -15.37
C ARG A 253 -8.65 18.23 -14.73
N GLN A 254 -8.52 19.27 -13.93
CA GLN A 254 -9.67 19.98 -13.36
C GLN A 254 -10.48 20.64 -14.51
N PRO A 255 -11.83 20.61 -14.47
CA PRO A 255 -12.63 21.31 -15.47
C PRO A 255 -12.39 22.83 -15.39
N ASP A 256 -12.30 23.47 -16.57
CA ASP A 256 -12.01 24.90 -16.72
C ASP A 256 -13.07 25.85 -16.06
N THR A 257 -14.18 25.29 -15.62
CA THR A 257 -15.29 26.01 -14.94
C THR A 257 -15.04 26.26 -13.45
N GLU A 258 -14.05 25.62 -12.84
CA GLU A 258 -13.70 25.84 -11.44
C GLU A 258 -12.67 26.97 -11.31
N THR A 259 -12.77 27.73 -10.23
CA THR A 259 -11.81 28.80 -9.90
C THR A 259 -10.39 28.24 -9.85
N PRO A 260 -9.37 28.92 -10.43
CA PRO A 260 -7.99 28.50 -10.32
C PRO A 260 -7.59 28.34 -8.86
N GLY A 261 -7.19 27.14 -8.48
CA GLY A 261 -6.83 26.84 -7.10
C GLY A 261 -6.90 25.35 -6.77
N ALA A 262 -6.97 25.03 -5.49
CA ALA A 262 -7.12 23.65 -5.05
C ALA A 262 -8.49 23.07 -5.49
N PRO A 263 -8.54 21.83 -6.01
CA PRO A 263 -9.79 21.21 -6.47
C PRO A 263 -10.80 21.10 -5.32
N SER A 264 -12.09 21.24 -5.66
CA SER A 264 -13.16 21.07 -4.68
C SER A 264 -13.19 19.63 -4.17
N LEU A 265 -13.71 19.40 -2.97
CA LEU A 265 -13.86 18.06 -2.42
C LEU A 265 -14.70 17.16 -3.34
N ALA A 266 -15.75 17.72 -3.95
CA ALA A 266 -16.62 16.98 -4.88
C ALA A 266 -15.86 16.54 -6.15
N THR A 267 -14.99 17.37 -6.69
CA THR A 267 -14.14 17.08 -7.84
C THR A 267 -13.15 15.97 -7.52
N VAL A 268 -12.56 16.01 -6.32
CA VAL A 268 -11.62 14.95 -5.86
C VAL A 268 -12.36 13.62 -5.69
N GLU A 269 -13.54 13.61 -5.08
CA GLU A 269 -14.34 12.38 -4.90
C GLU A 269 -14.78 11.79 -6.25
N GLU A 270 -15.20 12.63 -7.21
CA GLU A 270 -15.54 12.18 -8.56
C GLU A 270 -14.32 11.57 -9.26
N PHE A 271 -13.15 12.19 -9.15
CA PHE A 271 -11.91 11.67 -9.71
C PHE A 271 -11.52 10.31 -9.10
N GLU A 272 -11.64 10.17 -7.77
CA GLU A 272 -11.38 8.90 -7.08
C GLU A 272 -12.37 7.81 -7.52
N ARG A 273 -13.64 8.16 -7.71
CA ARG A 273 -14.66 7.24 -8.23
C ARG A 273 -14.30 6.77 -9.64
N ARG A 274 -13.93 7.70 -10.53
CA ARG A 274 -13.51 7.38 -11.91
C ARG A 274 -12.30 6.46 -11.95
N ILE A 275 -11.31 6.71 -11.11
CA ILE A 275 -10.14 5.82 -11.01
C ILE A 275 -10.53 4.42 -10.57
N ARG A 276 -11.43 4.30 -9.60
CA ARG A 276 -11.93 3.01 -9.14
C ARG A 276 -12.69 2.26 -10.24
N GLU A 277 -13.53 2.95 -11.01
CA GLU A 277 -14.23 2.39 -12.16
C GLU A 277 -13.23 1.90 -13.22
N ILE A 278 -12.30 2.74 -13.65
CA ILE A 278 -11.29 2.39 -14.65
C ILE A 278 -10.41 1.22 -14.18
N ALA A 279 -10.01 1.20 -12.92
CA ALA A 279 -9.25 0.08 -12.33
C ALA A 279 -10.06 -1.22 -12.40
N SER A 280 -11.37 -1.15 -12.11
CA SER A 280 -12.26 -2.31 -12.13
C SER A 280 -12.45 -2.84 -13.56
N PHE A 281 -12.66 -1.96 -14.54
CA PHE A 281 -12.76 -2.34 -15.95
C PHE A 281 -11.43 -2.89 -16.47
N ALA A 282 -10.29 -2.24 -16.15
CA ALA A 282 -8.98 -2.72 -16.57
C ALA A 282 -8.70 -4.14 -16.05
N VAL A 283 -9.00 -4.40 -14.77
CA VAL A 283 -8.84 -5.74 -14.18
C VAL A 283 -9.76 -6.77 -14.85
N ALA A 284 -11.00 -6.40 -15.15
CA ALA A 284 -11.97 -7.29 -15.79
C ALA A 284 -11.54 -7.65 -17.24
N HIS A 285 -11.07 -6.66 -18.00
CA HIS A 285 -10.60 -6.86 -19.37
C HIS A 285 -9.30 -7.69 -19.44
N VAL A 286 -8.30 -7.39 -18.61
CA VAL A 286 -7.06 -8.18 -18.59
C VAL A 286 -7.30 -9.62 -18.14
N LYS A 287 -8.24 -9.85 -17.21
CA LYS A 287 -8.67 -11.23 -16.85
C LYS A 287 -9.31 -11.98 -18.01
N ARG A 288 -9.92 -11.26 -18.95
CA ARG A 288 -10.51 -11.82 -20.17
C ARG A 288 -9.52 -11.94 -21.32
N ASP A 289 -8.24 -11.66 -21.06
CA ASP A 289 -7.13 -11.66 -22.04
C ASP A 289 -7.22 -10.55 -23.10
N ASP A 290 -7.89 -9.43 -22.76
CA ASP A 290 -7.88 -8.22 -23.57
C ASP A 290 -6.65 -7.38 -23.23
N ARG A 291 -6.14 -6.62 -24.20
CA ARG A 291 -5.12 -5.60 -23.99
C ARG A 291 -5.79 -4.29 -23.61
N VAL A 292 -5.40 -3.71 -22.48
CA VAL A 292 -5.96 -2.46 -21.98
C VAL A 292 -4.94 -1.35 -22.09
N THR A 293 -5.32 -0.26 -22.74
CA THR A 293 -4.53 0.97 -22.78
C THR A 293 -5.29 2.05 -22.02
N ILE A 294 -4.69 2.60 -20.97
CA ILE A 294 -5.25 3.77 -20.30
C ILE A 294 -4.59 5.01 -20.88
N VAL A 295 -5.40 5.96 -21.32
CA VAL A 295 -4.96 7.24 -21.86
C VAL A 295 -5.53 8.35 -20.99
N THR A 296 -4.67 9.26 -20.53
CA THR A 296 -5.11 10.43 -19.76
C THR A 296 -5.25 11.65 -20.64
N THR A 297 -6.05 12.63 -20.22
CA THR A 297 -6.19 13.90 -20.93
C THR A 297 -4.86 14.67 -21.00
N SER A 298 -3.95 14.43 -20.06
CA SER A 298 -2.57 14.97 -20.09
C SER A 298 -1.64 14.27 -21.10
N GLY A 299 -2.13 13.26 -21.84
CA GLY A 299 -1.36 12.52 -22.84
C GLY A 299 -0.51 11.36 -22.29
N ARG A 300 -0.62 11.04 -21.00
CA ARG A 300 0.07 9.86 -20.44
C ARG A 300 -0.63 8.59 -20.88
N ARG A 301 0.17 7.56 -21.21
CA ARG A 301 -0.34 6.26 -21.63
C ARG A 301 0.28 5.14 -20.81
N VAL A 302 -0.52 4.16 -20.44
CA VAL A 302 -0.05 2.92 -19.82
C VAL A 302 -0.81 1.74 -20.41
N VAL A 303 -0.10 0.64 -20.64
CA VAL A 303 -0.65 -0.57 -21.23
C VAL A 303 -0.57 -1.70 -20.22
N GLY A 304 -1.64 -2.47 -20.13
CA GLY A 304 -1.71 -3.70 -19.36
C GLY A 304 -2.27 -4.83 -20.21
N ASP A 305 -1.62 -5.95 -20.17
CA ASP A 305 -2.06 -7.18 -20.81
C ASP A 305 -1.71 -8.38 -19.93
N ARG A 306 -2.01 -9.58 -20.40
CA ARG A 306 -1.62 -10.82 -19.69
C ARG A 306 -0.10 -10.98 -19.55
N THR A 307 0.67 -10.42 -20.49
CA THR A 307 2.14 -10.56 -20.54
C THR A 307 2.82 -9.60 -19.57
N CYS A 308 2.43 -8.32 -19.61
CA CYS A 308 2.93 -7.28 -18.70
C CYS A 308 2.27 -7.32 -17.32
N GLY A 309 1.11 -7.98 -17.22
CA GLY A 309 0.32 -8.05 -16.00
C GLY A 309 -0.48 -6.78 -15.72
N LEU A 310 -1.19 -6.79 -14.60
CA LEU A 310 -2.01 -5.66 -14.12
C LEU A 310 -1.22 -4.62 -13.35
N ASP A 311 -0.03 -4.98 -12.89
CA ASP A 311 0.78 -4.15 -11.99
C ASP A 311 1.11 -2.75 -12.55
N PRO A 312 1.57 -2.61 -13.81
CA PRO A 312 1.86 -1.29 -14.38
C PRO A 312 0.64 -0.37 -14.38
N VAL A 313 -0.54 -0.91 -14.74
CA VAL A 313 -1.79 -0.17 -14.80
C VAL A 313 -2.26 0.26 -13.41
N LEU A 314 -2.30 -0.67 -12.46
CA LEU A 314 -2.74 -0.36 -11.09
C LEU A 314 -1.77 0.60 -10.39
N ARG A 315 -0.46 0.45 -10.62
CA ARG A 315 0.55 1.38 -10.10
C ARG A 315 0.41 2.77 -10.70
N PHE A 316 0.19 2.86 -12.01
CA PHE A 316 -0.08 4.13 -12.68
C PHE A 316 -1.31 4.82 -12.07
N LEU A 317 -2.44 4.09 -11.94
CA LEU A 317 -3.65 4.60 -11.34
C LEU A 317 -3.50 4.94 -9.85
N ALA A 318 -2.60 4.27 -9.12
CA ALA A 318 -2.30 4.60 -7.74
C ALA A 318 -1.59 5.94 -7.58
N LEU A 319 -0.69 6.28 -8.52
CA LEU A 319 0.20 7.44 -8.43
C LEU A 319 -0.30 8.66 -9.18
N ILE A 320 -1.35 8.53 -9.99
CA ILE A 320 -1.88 9.66 -10.74
C ILE A 320 -2.66 10.59 -9.83
N GLU A 321 -2.37 11.86 -9.90
CA GLU A 321 -3.05 12.93 -9.17
C GLU A 321 -3.82 13.82 -10.15
N LEU A 322 -4.88 14.47 -9.65
CA LEU A 322 -5.62 15.46 -10.39
C LEU A 322 -4.74 16.68 -10.59
N GLN A 323 -4.52 17.06 -11.86
CA GLN A 323 -3.73 18.25 -12.19
C GLN A 323 -4.59 19.49 -12.03
N ASN A 324 -4.09 20.47 -11.29
CA ASN A 324 -4.72 21.77 -11.18
C ASN A 324 -4.69 22.46 -12.55
N CYS A 325 -5.73 23.25 -12.84
CA CYS A 325 -5.72 24.14 -13.99
C CYS A 325 -4.53 25.11 -13.85
N PRO A 326 -3.64 25.25 -14.85
CA PRO A 326 -2.57 26.22 -14.77
C PRO A 326 -3.20 27.63 -14.57
N GLU A 327 -2.69 28.38 -13.59
CA GLU A 327 -3.07 29.77 -13.48
C GLU A 327 -2.87 30.47 -14.85
N PRO A 328 -3.85 31.25 -15.35
CA PRO A 328 -3.67 31.98 -16.58
C PRO A 328 -2.42 32.86 -16.43
N VAL A 329 -1.41 32.58 -17.23
CA VAL A 329 -0.19 33.39 -17.28
C VAL A 329 -0.65 34.81 -17.60
N ALA A 330 -0.55 35.67 -16.61
CA ALA A 330 -0.87 37.10 -16.78
C ALA A 330 0.02 37.66 -17.88
N GLY A 331 -0.49 37.78 -19.10
CA GLY A 331 0.24 38.33 -20.23
C GLY A 331 -0.02 37.74 -21.60
N MET A 332 -0.83 36.68 -21.74
CA MET A 332 -1.25 36.27 -23.10
C MET A 332 -2.51 37.05 -23.51
N PRO A 333 -2.49 37.74 -24.67
CA PRO A 333 -3.68 38.40 -25.21
C PRO A 333 -4.70 37.31 -25.55
N THR A 334 -5.92 37.44 -25.04
CA THR A 334 -7.07 36.63 -25.44
C THR A 334 -7.17 36.59 -26.97
N PRO A 335 -7.31 35.42 -27.63
CA PRO A 335 -7.61 35.38 -29.03
C PRO A 335 -8.98 36.04 -29.23
N THR A 336 -9.00 37.24 -29.78
CA THR A 336 -10.20 37.90 -30.28
C THR A 336 -10.79 37.02 -31.39
N HIS A 337 -11.96 36.50 -31.14
CA HIS A 337 -12.78 35.83 -32.12
C HIS A 337 -13.18 36.83 -33.19
N PRO A 338 -12.77 36.73 -34.46
CA PRO A 338 -13.22 37.59 -35.51
C PRO A 338 -14.50 37.02 -36.09
N ASP A 339 -15.69 37.29 -35.52
CA ASP A 339 -16.98 37.10 -36.20
C ASP A 339 -18.12 37.59 -35.33
N ALA A 340 -18.26 38.93 -35.28
CA ALA A 340 -19.51 39.57 -34.85
C ALA A 340 -19.61 40.96 -35.42
N GLU A 341 -19.44 41.10 -36.75
CA GLU A 341 -19.86 42.32 -37.48
C GLU A 341 -20.20 41.90 -38.92
N GLN A 342 -21.44 41.50 -39.12
CA GLN A 342 -22.20 41.65 -40.36
C GLN A 342 -23.59 41.13 -40.17
N THR A 343 -24.49 41.99 -39.68
CA THR A 343 -25.90 42.14 -40.13
C THR A 343 -26.54 43.26 -39.36
N ALA A 344 -26.55 44.41 -40.02
CA ALA A 344 -27.60 45.45 -39.89
C ALA A 344 -28.02 45.85 -41.29
#